data_7853f792d51dc6b72c876b3f5344b380
#
_entry.id   7853f792d51dc6b72c876b3f5344b380
#
_cell.length_a   1.000
_cell.length_b   1.000
_cell.length_c   1.000
_cell.angle_alpha   90.00
_cell.angle_beta   90.00
_cell.angle_gamma   90.00
#
_symmetry.space_group_name_H-M   'P 1'
#
loop_
_entity.id
_entity.type
_entity.pdbx_description
1 polymer ?
#
loop_
_entity_poly.entity_id
_entity_poly.type
_entity_poly.pdbx_seq_one_letter_code
_entity_poly.pdbx_strand_id
1 'polypeptide(L)'
;MSEKDVGGSDGGVLAEAREAKTAKKPASRAAPKWETEARERLRAGLRRFGKPLADLAARDANEGDTRLLVTDFLCEGLGFDKYADLTTEYQVKGEFADYGVRIDRELIAFIEVKRVATKLAPKHLRQVEMYAVNEGVEWVLLTNGAVWQVYHLTGGLPVEVNLALEVDLLGDQSAAQKVNQLFYLTRESLKRRQIDELWKTKRATTPASLAQVLVA
;
A
#
# COMPACT_ATOMS: atom_id res chain seq x y z
N MET A 1 74.19 -40.29 -39.76
CA MET A 1 73.87 -41.49 -38.97
C MET A 1 72.56 -41.15 -38.25
N SER A 2 71.57 -41.68 -38.83
CA SER A 2 70.61 -42.68 -38.30
C SER A 2 69.57 -42.02 -37.40
N GLU A 3 68.45 -41.94 -37.92
CA GLU A 3 67.31 -42.91 -37.86
C GLU A 3 66.55 -42.75 -36.55
N LYS A 4 65.28 -42.65 -36.42
CA LYS A 4 64.00 -43.11 -37.01
C LYS A 4 62.95 -42.54 -36.07
N ASP A 5 61.96 -42.05 -36.53
CA ASP A 5 60.67 -42.59 -37.05
C ASP A 5 59.60 -42.84 -35.99
N VAL A 6 58.41 -42.51 -36.38
CA VAL A 6 57.09 -43.06 -36.13
C VAL A 6 56.24 -42.50 -34.97
N GLY A 7 55.16 -41.89 -35.38
CA GLY A 7 53.79 -42.34 -35.21
C GLY A 7 53.00 -41.48 -34.23
N GLY A 8 52.06 -40.75 -34.68
CA GLY A 8 50.73 -41.24 -35.01
C GLY A 8 49.69 -40.86 -33.97
N SER A 9 48.62 -40.38 -34.47
CA SER A 9 47.23 -40.39 -34.07
C SER A 9 46.70 -39.12 -33.41
N ASP A 10 46.11 -38.35 -34.22
CA ASP A 10 44.66 -38.03 -34.34
C ASP A 10 43.83 -38.20 -33.07
N GLY A 11 43.21 -37.13 -32.67
CA GLY A 11 42.29 -37.06 -31.54
C GLY A 11 41.63 -35.72 -31.47
N GLY A 12 40.82 -35.42 -32.50
CA GLY A 12 39.95 -34.27 -32.52
C GLY A 12 38.92 -34.34 -31.37
N VAL A 13 39.00 -33.42 -30.47
CA VAL A 13 37.95 -33.20 -29.47
C VAL A 13 37.07 -32.06 -30.00
N LEU A 14 35.90 -32.44 -30.53
CA LEU A 14 34.82 -31.55 -30.86
C LEU A 14 34.33 -30.86 -29.61
N ALA A 15 34.62 -29.59 -29.45
CA ALA A 15 34.01 -28.74 -28.46
C ALA A 15 32.53 -28.48 -28.85
N GLU A 16 31.62 -29.25 -28.30
CA GLU A 16 30.17 -28.96 -28.35
C GLU A 16 29.91 -27.63 -27.65
N ALA A 17 29.63 -26.58 -28.45
CA ALA A 17 29.07 -25.35 -27.98
C ALA A 17 27.65 -25.64 -27.47
N ARG A 18 27.52 -25.77 -26.14
CA ARG A 18 26.23 -25.75 -25.49
C ARG A 18 25.63 -24.34 -25.62
N GLU A 19 24.69 -24.21 -26.57
CA GLU A 19 23.79 -23.07 -26.65
C GLU A 19 23.03 -22.93 -25.29
N ALA A 20 23.40 -21.93 -24.53
CA ALA A 20 22.63 -21.50 -23.37
C ALA A 20 21.27 -20.99 -23.87
N LYS A 21 20.23 -21.81 -23.76
CA LYS A 21 18.84 -21.38 -23.94
C LYS A 21 18.58 -20.24 -22.94
N THR A 22 18.55 -19.01 -23.46
CA THR A 22 18.07 -17.85 -22.74
C THR A 22 16.61 -18.13 -22.35
N ALA A 23 16.39 -18.37 -21.07
CA ALA A 23 15.06 -18.51 -20.50
C ALA A 23 14.29 -17.22 -20.75
N LYS A 24 13.31 -17.26 -21.64
CA LYS A 24 12.36 -16.16 -21.88
C LYS A 24 11.71 -15.82 -20.53
N LYS A 25 11.98 -14.59 -20.05
CA LYS A 25 11.28 -14.00 -18.92
C LYS A 25 9.77 -14.15 -19.18
N PRO A 26 8.97 -14.69 -18.23
CA PRO A 26 7.54 -14.86 -18.50
C PRO A 26 6.93 -13.50 -18.84
N ALA A 27 6.20 -13.45 -19.93
CA ALA A 27 5.52 -12.25 -20.37
C ALA A 27 4.61 -11.78 -19.23
N SER A 28 4.80 -10.55 -18.75
CA SER A 28 4.00 -9.98 -17.68
C SER A 28 2.55 -9.94 -18.19
N ARG A 29 1.67 -10.68 -17.54
CA ARG A 29 0.24 -10.68 -17.85
C ARG A 29 -0.25 -9.25 -17.70
N ALA A 30 -0.90 -8.69 -18.73
CA ALA A 30 -1.45 -7.34 -18.67
C ALA A 30 -2.35 -7.19 -17.44
N ALA A 31 -2.22 -6.05 -16.74
CA ALA A 31 -3.04 -5.79 -15.58
C ALA A 31 -4.54 -5.81 -15.95
N PRO A 32 -5.42 -6.30 -15.06
CA PRO A 32 -6.86 -6.27 -15.30
C PRO A 32 -7.37 -4.85 -15.53
N LYS A 33 -8.42 -4.70 -16.34
CA LYS A 33 -9.00 -3.39 -16.70
C LYS A 33 -9.31 -2.53 -15.47
N TRP A 34 -9.95 -3.11 -14.45
CA TRP A 34 -10.28 -2.42 -13.20
C TRP A 34 -9.05 -1.85 -12.48
N GLU A 35 -7.92 -2.56 -12.51
CA GLU A 35 -6.68 -2.10 -11.90
C GLU A 35 -6.10 -0.92 -12.67
N THR A 36 -6.09 -1.01 -14.00
CA THR A 36 -5.63 0.07 -14.88
C THR A 36 -6.45 1.34 -14.65
N GLU A 37 -7.79 1.21 -14.61
CA GLU A 37 -8.71 2.32 -14.37
C GLU A 37 -8.51 2.95 -12.97
N ALA A 38 -8.34 2.13 -11.92
CA ALA A 38 -8.08 2.61 -10.57
C ALA A 38 -6.75 3.38 -10.49
N ARG A 39 -5.70 2.88 -11.15
CA ARG A 39 -4.38 3.55 -11.19
C ARG A 39 -4.42 4.85 -11.99
N GLU A 40 -5.19 4.91 -13.07
CA GLU A 40 -5.39 6.13 -13.85
C GLU A 40 -6.15 7.18 -13.07
N ARG A 41 -7.22 6.81 -12.37
CA ARG A 41 -7.97 7.68 -11.44
C ARG A 41 -7.06 8.23 -10.34
N LEU A 42 -6.22 7.39 -9.73
CA LEU A 42 -5.23 7.84 -8.74
C LEU A 42 -4.25 8.87 -9.32
N ARG A 43 -3.72 8.63 -10.52
CA ARG A 43 -2.83 9.60 -11.18
C ARG A 43 -3.52 10.94 -11.43
N ALA A 44 -4.78 10.90 -11.85
CA ALA A 44 -5.60 12.09 -12.02
C ALA A 44 -5.85 12.82 -10.70
N GLY A 45 -6.19 12.07 -9.63
CA GLY A 45 -6.38 12.59 -8.28
C GLY A 45 -5.12 13.26 -7.75
N LEU A 46 -3.96 12.61 -7.84
CA LEU A 46 -2.69 13.20 -7.39
C LEU A 46 -2.37 14.52 -8.10
N ARG A 47 -2.63 14.61 -9.41
CA ARG A 47 -2.44 15.87 -10.16
C ARG A 47 -3.44 16.95 -9.73
N ARG A 48 -4.73 16.56 -9.55
CA ARG A 48 -5.79 17.50 -9.18
C ARG A 48 -5.60 18.06 -7.78
N PHE A 49 -5.29 17.22 -6.80
CA PHE A 49 -5.25 17.60 -5.39
C PHE A 49 -3.87 18.05 -4.90
N GLY A 50 -2.80 17.87 -5.70
CA GLY A 50 -1.45 18.26 -5.30
C GLY A 50 -1.31 19.73 -4.94
N LYS A 51 -1.80 20.65 -5.80
CA LYS A 51 -1.74 22.09 -5.50
C LYS A 51 -2.68 22.47 -4.35
N PRO A 52 -3.99 22.12 -4.31
CA PRO A 52 -4.85 22.38 -3.17
C PRO A 52 -4.26 21.91 -1.83
N LEU A 53 -3.65 20.73 -1.80
CA LEU A 53 -3.01 20.20 -0.60
C LEU A 53 -1.80 21.03 -0.17
N ALA A 54 -0.94 21.43 -1.11
CA ALA A 54 0.20 22.29 -0.84
C ALA A 54 -0.26 23.67 -0.32
N ASP A 55 -1.34 24.24 -0.88
CA ASP A 55 -1.91 25.50 -0.44
C ASP A 55 -2.51 25.40 0.98
N LEU A 56 -3.16 24.27 1.32
CA LEU A 56 -3.62 23.98 2.69
C LEU A 56 -2.44 23.91 3.68
N ALA A 57 -1.38 23.21 3.30
CA ALA A 57 -0.19 23.08 4.12
C ALA A 57 0.50 24.43 4.34
N ALA A 58 0.62 25.26 3.29
CA ALA A 58 1.26 26.57 3.34
C ALA A 58 0.54 27.57 4.26
N ARG A 59 -0.80 27.51 4.32
CA ARG A 59 -1.63 28.38 5.20
C ARG A 59 -1.93 27.77 6.55
N ASP A 60 -1.38 26.60 6.86
CA ASP A 60 -1.63 25.87 8.10
C ASP A 60 -3.14 25.71 8.39
N ALA A 61 -3.87 25.21 7.39
CA ALA A 61 -5.32 25.06 7.44
C ALA A 61 -5.76 24.17 8.62
N ASN A 62 -6.96 24.43 9.14
CA ASN A 62 -7.53 23.69 10.25
C ASN A 62 -7.92 22.25 9.85
N GLU A 63 -8.34 21.45 10.81
CA GLU A 63 -8.73 20.06 10.62
C GLU A 63 -9.98 19.92 9.73
N GLY A 64 -10.95 20.80 9.87
CA GLY A 64 -12.15 20.82 9.03
C GLY A 64 -11.83 21.02 7.55
N ASP A 65 -10.98 22.01 7.21
CA ASP A 65 -10.51 22.24 5.85
C ASP A 65 -9.73 21.03 5.31
N THR A 66 -8.88 20.43 6.16
CA THR A 66 -8.15 19.21 5.80
C THR A 66 -9.10 18.05 5.51
N ARG A 67 -10.15 17.89 6.34
CA ARG A 67 -11.16 16.83 6.18
C ARG A 67 -11.95 16.99 4.87
N LEU A 68 -12.27 18.21 4.46
CA LEU A 68 -12.92 18.47 3.17
C LEU A 68 -12.07 17.95 2.00
N LEU A 69 -10.77 18.32 1.97
CA LEU A 69 -9.86 17.86 0.92
C LEU A 69 -9.70 16.34 0.96
N VAL A 70 -9.59 15.74 2.15
CA VAL A 70 -9.50 14.28 2.31
C VAL A 70 -10.75 13.61 1.78
N THR A 71 -11.97 14.15 2.05
CA THR A 71 -13.22 13.61 1.51
C THR A 71 -13.19 13.57 -0.01
N ASP A 72 -12.79 14.68 -0.64
CA ASP A 72 -12.75 14.77 -2.10
C ASP A 72 -11.71 13.80 -2.69
N PHE A 73 -10.55 13.66 -2.05
CA PHE A 73 -9.54 12.70 -2.48
C PHE A 73 -9.99 11.25 -2.30
N LEU A 74 -10.70 10.93 -1.22
CA LEU A 74 -11.31 9.60 -1.02
C LEU A 74 -12.28 9.27 -2.17
N CYS A 75 -13.11 10.22 -2.57
CA CYS A 75 -14.10 10.01 -3.62
C CYS A 75 -13.47 9.99 -5.02
N GLU A 76 -12.72 11.03 -5.38
CA GLU A 76 -12.26 11.24 -6.76
C GLU A 76 -10.93 10.55 -7.06
N GLY A 77 -10.06 10.40 -6.03
CA GLY A 77 -8.76 9.72 -6.16
C GLY A 77 -8.86 8.22 -5.88
N LEU A 78 -9.40 7.87 -4.72
CA LEU A 78 -9.47 6.49 -4.26
C LEU A 78 -10.74 5.74 -4.73
N GLY A 79 -11.77 6.47 -5.21
CA GLY A 79 -12.93 5.92 -5.88
C GLY A 79 -14.05 5.44 -4.97
N PHE A 80 -14.11 5.93 -3.74
CA PHE A 80 -15.23 5.64 -2.85
C PHE A 80 -16.49 6.40 -3.26
N ASP A 81 -17.63 5.74 -3.15
CA ASP A 81 -18.90 6.44 -3.21
C ASP A 81 -19.13 7.19 -1.90
N LYS A 82 -19.38 8.51 -2.00
CA LYS A 82 -19.50 9.38 -0.83
C LYS A 82 -20.58 8.96 0.14
N TYR A 83 -21.67 8.41 -0.36
CA TYR A 83 -22.89 8.11 0.42
C TYR A 83 -23.05 6.61 0.69
N ALA A 84 -22.52 5.77 -0.19
CA ALA A 84 -22.63 4.33 -0.02
C ALA A 84 -21.46 3.72 0.77
N ASP A 85 -20.24 4.25 0.55
CA ASP A 85 -19.03 3.65 1.12
C ASP A 85 -18.49 4.42 2.35
N LEU A 86 -18.83 5.72 2.52
CA LEU A 86 -18.32 6.55 3.61
C LEU A 86 -19.41 6.90 4.61
N THR A 87 -19.15 6.68 5.88
CA THR A 87 -19.97 7.20 7.00
C THR A 87 -19.11 8.19 7.77
N THR A 88 -19.48 9.47 7.78
CA THR A 88 -18.80 10.50 8.55
C THR A 88 -19.22 10.45 10.01
N GLU A 89 -18.31 10.83 10.92
CA GLU A 89 -18.57 10.81 12.37
C GLU A 89 -19.16 9.46 12.81
N TYR A 90 -18.46 8.37 12.43
CA TYR A 90 -18.89 7.02 12.77
C TYR A 90 -18.85 6.81 14.28
N GLN A 91 -20.02 6.63 14.88
CA GLN A 91 -20.17 6.53 16.33
C GLN A 91 -19.83 5.13 16.84
N VAL A 92 -18.92 5.05 17.81
CA VAL A 92 -18.60 3.84 18.56
C VAL A 92 -18.61 4.17 20.05
N LYS A 93 -19.54 3.61 20.81
CA LYS A 93 -19.65 3.77 22.27
C LYS A 93 -19.60 5.22 22.79
N GLY A 94 -20.19 6.17 22.03
CA GLY A 94 -20.28 7.58 22.42
C GLY A 94 -19.13 8.47 21.96
N GLU A 95 -18.15 7.90 21.26
CA GLU A 95 -17.07 8.61 20.58
C GLU A 95 -17.18 8.43 19.07
N PHE A 96 -16.42 9.19 18.28
CA PHE A 96 -16.58 9.24 16.84
C PHE A 96 -15.25 9.08 16.12
N ALA A 97 -15.19 8.20 15.10
CA ALA A 97 -14.16 8.21 14.09
C ALA A 97 -14.58 9.17 12.97
N ASP A 98 -13.62 9.86 12.36
CA ASP A 98 -13.93 10.79 11.26
C ASP A 98 -14.66 10.10 10.10
N TYR A 99 -14.23 8.88 9.73
CA TYR A 99 -14.94 8.04 8.76
C TYR A 99 -14.90 6.56 9.14
N GLY A 100 -16.06 5.90 8.94
CA GLY A 100 -16.14 4.46 8.72
C GLY A 100 -16.19 4.19 7.22
N VAL A 101 -15.34 3.29 6.72
CA VAL A 101 -15.30 2.86 5.31
C VAL A 101 -16.03 1.54 5.17
N ARG A 102 -17.06 1.52 4.33
CA ARG A 102 -17.85 0.33 4.02
C ARG A 102 -17.69 -0.05 2.55
N ILE A 103 -17.61 -1.34 2.29
CA ILE A 103 -17.67 -1.88 0.92
C ILE A 103 -18.69 -3.01 0.92
N ASP A 104 -19.66 -2.93 0.02
CA ASP A 104 -20.76 -3.90 -0.06
C ASP A 104 -21.48 -4.09 1.31
N ARG A 105 -21.60 -3.00 2.10
CA ARG A 105 -22.17 -2.90 3.45
C ARG A 105 -21.29 -3.44 4.58
N GLU A 106 -20.17 -4.08 4.29
CA GLU A 106 -19.20 -4.52 5.28
C GLU A 106 -18.30 -3.35 5.71
N LEU A 107 -18.12 -3.14 7.00
CA LEU A 107 -17.18 -2.14 7.55
C LEU A 107 -15.76 -2.71 7.42
N ILE A 108 -14.93 -2.04 6.61
CA ILE A 108 -13.58 -2.52 6.25
C ILE A 108 -12.48 -1.79 7.02
N ALA A 109 -12.66 -0.49 7.25
CA ALA A 109 -11.63 0.33 7.86
C ALA A 109 -12.24 1.54 8.56
N PHE A 110 -11.47 2.12 9.48
CA PHE A 110 -11.67 3.47 9.99
C PHE A 110 -10.61 4.43 9.45
N ILE A 111 -10.99 5.70 9.27
CA ILE A 111 -10.06 6.77 8.91
C ILE A 111 -10.16 7.88 9.95
N GLU A 112 -9.01 8.29 10.46
CA GLU A 112 -8.85 9.45 11.32
C GLU A 112 -8.06 10.54 10.60
N VAL A 113 -8.60 11.74 10.58
CA VAL A 113 -7.99 12.90 9.93
C VAL A 113 -7.45 13.85 10.98
N LYS A 114 -6.28 14.36 10.75
CA LYS A 114 -5.67 15.42 11.58
C LYS A 114 -5.40 16.64 10.70
N ARG A 115 -5.31 17.79 11.36
CA ARG A 115 -4.91 19.05 10.72
C ARG A 115 -3.65 18.84 9.85
N VAL A 116 -3.58 19.51 8.72
CA VAL A 116 -2.53 19.32 7.70
C VAL A 116 -1.10 19.45 8.25
N ALA A 117 -0.87 20.38 9.19
CA ALA A 117 0.44 20.58 9.82
C ALA A 117 0.74 19.61 10.97
N THR A 118 -0.21 18.75 11.36
CA THR A 118 0.01 17.80 12.46
C THR A 118 1.01 16.74 12.03
N LYS A 119 2.12 16.62 12.78
CA LYS A 119 2.99 15.45 12.64
C LYS A 119 2.26 14.21 13.18
N LEU A 120 1.94 13.28 12.29
CA LEU A 120 1.25 12.06 12.65
C LEU A 120 2.11 11.20 13.58
N ALA A 121 1.49 10.62 14.60
CA ALA A 121 2.16 9.82 15.61
C ALA A 121 1.20 8.76 16.19
N PRO A 122 1.70 7.64 16.74
CA PRO A 122 0.88 6.56 17.32
C PRO A 122 -0.14 7.03 18.37
N LYS A 123 0.14 8.11 19.09
CA LYS A 123 -0.81 8.67 20.06
C LYS A 123 -2.16 9.07 19.43
N HIS A 124 -2.18 9.39 18.13
CA HIS A 124 -3.39 9.77 17.41
C HIS A 124 -4.24 8.55 17.02
N LEU A 125 -3.70 7.34 17.16
CA LEU A 125 -4.42 6.09 16.86
C LEU A 125 -5.24 5.58 18.03
N ARG A 126 -4.91 5.94 19.27
CA ARG A 126 -5.49 5.31 20.48
C ARG A 126 -7.02 5.26 20.48
N GLN A 127 -7.65 6.32 20.04
CA GLN A 127 -9.11 6.41 19.96
C GLN A 127 -9.64 5.48 18.90
N VAL A 128 -9.06 5.53 17.69
CA VAL A 128 -9.49 4.74 16.53
C VAL A 128 -9.17 3.25 16.69
N GLU A 129 -8.08 2.91 17.39
CA GLU A 129 -7.76 1.52 17.78
C GLU A 129 -8.88 0.88 18.58
N MET A 130 -9.39 1.62 19.58
CA MET A 130 -10.51 1.12 20.41
C MET A 130 -11.77 0.90 19.56
N TYR A 131 -12.03 1.76 18.57
CA TYR A 131 -13.16 1.59 17.68
C TYR A 131 -13.00 0.35 16.80
N ALA A 132 -11.83 0.20 16.19
CA ALA A 132 -11.51 -0.92 15.33
C ALA A 132 -11.66 -2.26 16.07
N VAL A 133 -11.13 -2.36 17.27
CA VAL A 133 -11.26 -3.57 18.12
C VAL A 133 -12.71 -3.88 18.47
N ASN A 134 -13.51 -2.85 18.84
CA ASN A 134 -14.91 -3.06 19.19
C ASN A 134 -15.78 -3.52 18.03
N GLU A 135 -15.47 -3.05 16.82
CA GLU A 135 -16.20 -3.37 15.58
C GLU A 135 -15.59 -4.57 14.82
N GLY A 136 -14.49 -5.15 15.32
CA GLY A 136 -13.81 -6.26 14.65
C GLY A 136 -13.13 -5.86 13.33
N VAL A 137 -12.71 -4.59 13.21
CA VAL A 137 -12.05 -4.04 12.02
C VAL A 137 -10.54 -4.12 12.18
N GLU A 138 -9.84 -4.64 11.19
CA GLU A 138 -8.38 -4.84 11.23
C GLU A 138 -7.58 -3.67 10.64
N TRP A 139 -8.23 -2.75 9.92
CA TRP A 139 -7.56 -1.68 9.20
C TRP A 139 -7.93 -0.29 9.74
N VAL A 140 -6.90 0.51 10.03
CA VAL A 140 -7.03 1.90 10.44
C VAL A 140 -6.12 2.77 9.59
N LEU A 141 -6.67 3.86 9.07
CA LEU A 141 -5.94 4.88 8.34
C LEU A 141 -5.86 6.14 9.20
N LEU A 142 -4.66 6.69 9.29
CA LEU A 142 -4.40 7.98 9.90
C LEU A 142 -3.83 8.92 8.83
N THR A 143 -4.45 10.09 8.65
CA THR A 143 -3.99 11.03 7.64
C THR A 143 -4.11 12.48 8.10
N ASN A 144 -3.22 13.33 7.57
CA ASN A 144 -3.34 14.78 7.63
C ASN A 144 -3.53 15.37 6.22
N GLY A 145 -3.99 14.55 5.26
CA GLY A 145 -4.11 14.90 3.86
C GLY A 145 -2.80 14.76 3.09
N ALA A 146 -1.67 15.21 3.65
CA ALA A 146 -0.35 15.06 3.02
C ALA A 146 0.25 13.67 3.25
N VAL A 147 0.26 13.22 4.49
CA VAL A 147 0.76 11.89 4.86
C VAL A 147 -0.40 10.96 5.12
N TRP A 148 -0.31 9.76 4.55
CA TRP A 148 -1.26 8.67 4.73
C TRP A 148 -0.55 7.48 5.36
N GLN A 149 -0.93 7.13 6.56
CA GLN A 149 -0.43 5.98 7.31
C GLN A 149 -1.54 4.95 7.43
N VAL A 150 -1.22 3.70 7.12
CA VAL A 150 -2.16 2.57 7.18
C VAL A 150 -1.64 1.58 8.21
N TYR A 151 -2.47 1.26 9.16
CA TYR A 151 -2.14 0.37 10.25
C TYR A 151 -3.00 -0.88 10.19
N HIS A 152 -2.37 -2.02 10.42
CA HIS A 152 -3.03 -3.28 10.63
C HIS A 152 -3.06 -3.60 12.12
N LEU A 153 -4.25 -3.92 12.62
CA LEU A 153 -4.48 -4.36 13.99
C LEU A 153 -4.58 -5.89 14.02
N THR A 154 -3.81 -6.52 14.87
CA THR A 154 -3.94 -7.96 15.12
C THR A 154 -4.80 -8.18 16.36
N GLY A 155 -5.77 -9.09 16.24
CA GLY A 155 -6.61 -9.48 17.39
C GLY A 155 -5.78 -10.15 18.48
N GLY A 156 -6.22 -9.99 19.74
CA GLY A 156 -5.56 -10.52 20.91
C GLY A 156 -5.42 -9.46 22.01
N LEU A 157 -4.96 -9.87 23.16
CA LEU A 157 -4.62 -8.96 24.27
C LEU A 157 -3.16 -9.19 24.67
N PRO A 158 -2.29 -8.19 24.52
CA PRO A 158 -2.57 -6.84 24.00
C PRO A 158 -2.79 -6.82 22.48
N VAL A 159 -3.55 -5.81 22.01
CA VAL A 159 -3.70 -5.53 20.57
C VAL A 159 -2.37 -5.02 20.01
N GLU A 160 -1.91 -5.61 18.92
CA GLU A 160 -0.73 -5.13 18.22
C GLU A 160 -1.14 -4.22 17.06
N VAL A 161 -0.53 -3.05 16.98
CA VAL A 161 -0.76 -2.06 15.95
C VAL A 161 0.50 -1.90 15.11
N ASN A 162 0.41 -2.28 13.86
CA ASN A 162 1.56 -2.35 12.97
C ASN A 162 1.39 -1.43 11.77
N LEU A 163 2.37 -0.57 11.49
CA LEU A 163 2.40 0.27 10.29
C LEU A 163 2.61 -0.61 9.04
N ALA A 164 1.57 -0.75 8.25
CA ALA A 164 1.59 -1.52 7.01
C ALA A 164 2.09 -0.69 5.82
N LEU A 165 1.69 0.58 5.74
CA LEU A 165 1.98 1.45 4.60
C LEU A 165 2.08 2.91 5.06
N GLU A 166 3.01 3.68 4.47
CA GLU A 166 3.08 5.13 4.61
C GLU A 166 3.36 5.76 3.25
N VAL A 167 2.62 6.81 2.93
CA VAL A 167 2.79 7.60 1.70
C VAL A 167 2.75 9.07 2.04
N ASP A 168 3.76 9.82 1.61
CA ASP A 168 3.78 11.29 1.67
C ASP A 168 3.47 11.86 0.28
N LEU A 169 2.31 12.52 0.14
CA LEU A 169 1.87 13.09 -1.13
C LEU A 169 2.66 14.34 -1.53
N LEU A 170 3.21 15.07 -0.55
CA LEU A 170 4.06 16.25 -0.77
C LEU A 170 5.55 15.92 -0.76
N GLY A 171 5.94 14.70 -0.36
CA GLY A 171 7.34 14.25 -0.33
C GLY A 171 7.91 13.96 -1.72
N ASP A 172 9.21 13.61 -1.75
CA ASP A 172 10.01 13.47 -2.97
C ASP A 172 9.77 12.20 -3.80
N GLN A 173 8.90 11.30 -3.33
CA GLN A 173 8.56 10.10 -4.07
C GLN A 173 7.96 10.43 -5.44
N SER A 174 8.34 9.68 -6.47
CA SER A 174 7.75 9.83 -7.80
C SER A 174 6.24 9.55 -7.79
N ALA A 175 5.50 10.17 -8.72
CA ALA A 175 4.07 9.92 -8.87
C ALA A 175 3.75 8.42 -9.07
N ALA A 176 4.63 7.69 -9.74
CA ALA A 176 4.46 6.25 -9.93
C ALA A 176 4.57 5.48 -8.61
N GLN A 177 5.52 5.83 -7.74
CA GLN A 177 5.66 5.23 -6.42
C GLN A 177 4.42 5.53 -5.53
N LYS A 178 3.99 6.79 -5.50
CA LYS A 178 2.77 7.20 -4.76
C LYS A 178 1.54 6.42 -5.24
N VAL A 179 1.35 6.30 -6.57
CA VAL A 179 0.26 5.50 -7.16
C VAL A 179 0.35 4.04 -6.76
N ASN A 180 1.54 3.44 -6.79
CA ASN A 180 1.71 2.03 -6.43
C ASN A 180 1.36 1.76 -4.96
N GLN A 181 1.69 2.67 -4.07
CA GLN A 181 1.37 2.55 -2.65
C GLN A 181 -0.12 2.84 -2.37
N LEU A 182 -0.64 3.96 -2.88
CA LEU A 182 -2.05 4.33 -2.70
C LEU A 182 -3.03 3.36 -3.37
N PHE A 183 -2.59 2.59 -4.36
CA PHE A 183 -3.42 1.61 -5.04
C PHE A 183 -4.09 0.65 -4.08
N TYR A 184 -3.40 0.22 -3.02
CA TYR A 184 -3.97 -0.68 -2.01
C TYR A 184 -5.10 -0.06 -1.20
N LEU A 185 -5.25 1.28 -1.23
CA LEU A 185 -6.32 2.02 -0.57
C LEU A 185 -7.51 2.32 -1.50
N THR A 186 -7.41 2.00 -2.79
CA THR A 186 -8.55 2.20 -3.71
C THR A 186 -9.70 1.28 -3.33
N ARG A 187 -10.92 1.75 -3.59
CA ARG A 187 -12.14 0.97 -3.38
C ARG A 187 -12.07 -0.42 -3.99
N GLU A 188 -11.60 -0.50 -5.24
CA GLU A 188 -11.48 -1.75 -5.99
C GLU A 188 -10.46 -2.73 -5.38
N SER A 189 -9.35 -2.20 -4.87
CA SER A 189 -8.32 -2.98 -4.21
C SER A 189 -8.80 -3.50 -2.85
N LEU A 190 -9.43 -2.65 -2.04
CA LEU A 190 -10.01 -3.04 -0.75
C LEU A 190 -11.12 -4.07 -0.92
N LYS A 191 -12.01 -3.89 -1.90
CA LYS A 191 -13.05 -4.88 -2.24
C LYS A 191 -12.48 -6.26 -2.56
N ARG A 192 -11.25 -6.32 -3.09
CA ARG A 192 -10.54 -7.56 -3.43
C ARG A 192 -9.56 -8.01 -2.36
N ARG A 193 -9.57 -7.37 -1.21
CA ARG A 193 -8.70 -7.69 -0.08
C ARG A 193 -7.20 -7.68 -0.44
N GLN A 194 -6.78 -6.88 -1.42
CA GLN A 194 -5.37 -6.84 -1.84
C GLN A 194 -4.45 -6.20 -0.80
N ILE A 195 -4.99 -5.37 0.07
CA ILE A 195 -4.23 -4.83 1.21
C ILE A 195 -3.82 -5.96 2.18
N ASP A 196 -4.64 -7.00 2.34
CA ASP A 196 -4.33 -8.15 3.18
C ASP A 196 -3.16 -8.96 2.59
N GLU A 197 -3.13 -9.11 1.25
CA GLU A 197 -2.02 -9.77 0.57
C GLU A 197 -0.71 -8.97 0.66
N LEU A 198 -0.79 -7.65 0.56
CA LEU A 198 0.36 -6.76 0.83
C LEU A 198 0.88 -6.99 2.25
N TRP A 199 -0.02 -7.03 3.24
CA TRP A 199 0.34 -7.23 4.64
C TRP A 199 0.98 -8.58 4.89
N LYS A 200 0.41 -9.67 4.36
CA LYS A 200 0.99 -11.02 4.43
C LYS A 200 2.41 -11.06 3.86
N THR A 201 2.61 -10.46 2.69
CA THR A 201 3.92 -10.37 2.05
C THR A 201 4.92 -9.60 2.91
N LYS A 202 4.49 -8.46 3.45
CA LYS A 202 5.34 -7.64 4.32
C LYS A 202 5.76 -8.40 5.59
N ARG A 203 4.85 -9.10 6.23
CA ARG A 203 5.15 -9.93 7.40
C ARG A 203 6.11 -11.06 7.09
N ALA A 204 5.93 -11.73 5.96
CA ALA A 204 6.81 -12.82 5.53
C ALA A 204 8.25 -12.37 5.25
N THR A 205 8.46 -11.10 4.92
CA THR A 205 9.79 -10.52 4.62
C THR A 205 10.41 -9.77 5.79
N THR A 206 9.80 -9.77 6.96
CA THR A 206 10.42 -9.17 8.15
C THR A 206 11.60 -10.00 8.67
N PRO A 207 12.64 -9.37 9.22
CA PRO A 207 13.83 -10.10 9.74
C PRO A 207 13.47 -11.20 10.74
N ALA A 208 12.45 -10.98 11.58
CA ALA A 208 12.00 -11.98 12.54
C ALA A 208 11.41 -13.23 11.86
N SER A 209 10.64 -13.07 10.78
CA SER A 209 10.07 -14.19 10.02
C SER A 209 11.14 -14.94 9.23
N LEU A 210 12.13 -14.23 8.67
CA LEU A 210 13.25 -14.83 7.96
C LEU A 210 14.15 -15.62 8.91
N ALA A 211 14.36 -15.15 10.14
CA ALA A 211 15.13 -15.88 11.15
C ALA A 211 14.48 -17.22 11.52
N GLN A 212 13.15 -17.31 11.59
CA GLN A 212 12.44 -18.56 11.88
C GLN A 212 12.59 -19.61 10.77
N VAL A 213 12.68 -19.19 9.52
CA VAL A 213 12.84 -20.09 8.36
C VAL A 213 14.27 -20.64 8.28
N LEU A 214 15.27 -19.89 8.76
CA LEU A 214 16.69 -20.29 8.73
C LEU A 214 17.08 -21.20 9.91
N VAL A 215 16.24 -21.36 10.92
CA VAL A 215 16.49 -22.18 12.13
C VAL A 215 15.70 -23.49 12.11
N ALA A 216 14.79 -23.66 11.13
CA ALA A 216 14.00 -24.88 10.90
C ALA A 216 14.63 -25.76 9.82
#